data_d00dd394ceaa2fc44b252bc57d7c2b84
#
_entry.id   d00dd394ceaa2fc44b252bc57d7c2b84
#
_cell.length_a   1.000
_cell.length_b   1.000
_cell.length_c   1.000
_cell.angle_alpha   90.00
_cell.angle_beta   90.00
_cell.angle_gamma   90.00
#
_symmetry.space_group_name_H-M   'P 1'
#
loop_
_entity.id
_entity.type
_entity.pdbx_description
1 polymer ?
#
loop_
_entity_poly.entity_id
_entity_poly.type
_entity_poly.pdbx_seq_one_letter_code
_entity_poly.pdbx_strand_id
1 'polypeptide(L)'
;AIQAFTTEMEKINAEEVAFASSIGNFDSLTAEAKAEVEKKSEALFNRRLDFAGKYASENPTKLSGAYVFRSFSSYLDEAVQQEIIAKADSTFKAVPGIDRVIARLEVLGKVAVGQKFTDFEMADMEGNMHKLSEYVGQGKIVLIDFWASWCPPCRKEMPALVELYKKYNKKGFEIVGVSLDKDKDASFIK
;
A
#
# COMPACT_ATOMS: atom_id res chain seq x y z
N ALA A 1 19.77 22.78 -7.78
CA ALA A 1 18.65 22.15 -7.05
C ALA A 1 18.91 20.66 -6.79
N ILE A 2 19.20 19.83 -7.81
CA ILE A 2 19.41 18.37 -7.59
C ILE A 2 20.61 18.08 -6.68
N GLN A 3 21.70 18.80 -6.81
CA GLN A 3 22.88 18.60 -5.97
C GLN A 3 22.60 18.82 -4.48
N ALA A 4 21.84 19.88 -4.14
CA ALA A 4 21.43 20.13 -2.76
C ALA A 4 20.52 19.02 -2.24
N PHE A 5 19.61 18.50 -3.09
CA PHE A 5 18.77 17.33 -2.76
C PHE A 5 19.64 16.10 -2.49
N THR A 6 20.59 15.79 -3.37
CA THR A 6 21.47 14.61 -3.21
C THR A 6 22.28 14.71 -1.90
N THR A 7 22.87 15.88 -1.63
CA THR A 7 23.66 16.09 -0.39
C THR A 7 22.82 15.89 0.87
N GLU A 8 21.56 16.35 0.88
CA GLU A 8 20.71 16.16 2.08
C GLU A 8 20.22 14.69 2.20
N MET A 9 19.91 14.03 1.08
CA MET A 9 19.60 12.61 1.08
C MET A 9 20.75 11.74 1.57
N GLU A 10 22.00 12.10 1.21
CA GLU A 10 23.21 11.43 1.72
C GLU A 10 23.35 11.57 3.23
N LYS A 11 23.03 12.74 3.81
CA LYS A 11 23.04 12.94 5.27
C LYS A 11 21.98 12.08 5.94
N ILE A 12 20.74 12.09 5.43
CA ILE A 12 19.66 11.26 5.98
C ILE A 12 20.06 9.78 5.94
N ASN A 13 20.60 9.32 4.80
CA ASN A 13 21.08 7.94 4.66
C ASN A 13 22.22 7.61 5.64
N ALA A 14 23.17 8.53 5.86
CA ALA A 14 24.24 8.35 6.83
C ALA A 14 23.69 8.23 8.27
N GLU A 15 22.69 9.03 8.64
CA GLU A 15 22.01 8.95 9.93
C GLU A 15 21.28 7.59 10.10
N GLU A 16 20.59 7.11 9.07
CA GLU A 16 19.91 5.81 9.08
C GLU A 16 20.90 4.65 9.25
N VAL A 17 22.00 4.66 8.49
CA VAL A 17 23.06 3.64 8.58
C VAL A 17 23.72 3.67 9.95
N ALA A 18 24.05 4.84 10.48
CA ALA A 18 24.62 4.99 11.82
C ALA A 18 23.67 4.48 12.91
N PHE A 19 22.39 4.82 12.78
CA PHE A 19 21.36 4.33 13.70
C PHE A 19 21.22 2.80 13.62
N ALA A 20 21.08 2.24 12.43
CA ALA A 20 20.98 0.79 12.23
C ALA A 20 22.19 0.05 12.82
N SER A 21 23.39 0.59 12.62
CA SER A 21 24.64 0.02 13.17
C SER A 21 24.70 0.08 14.71
N SER A 22 24.00 1.02 15.34
CA SER A 22 23.95 1.18 16.80
C SER A 22 23.01 0.19 17.50
N ILE A 23 22.09 -0.45 16.77
CA ILE A 23 21.05 -1.32 17.35
C ILE A 23 21.65 -2.66 17.84
N GLY A 24 22.72 -3.16 17.20
CA GLY A 24 23.27 -4.48 17.49
C GLY A 24 22.31 -5.61 17.16
N ASN A 25 22.14 -6.58 18.06
CA ASN A 25 21.21 -7.68 17.84
C ASN A 25 19.80 -7.30 18.29
N PHE A 26 18.92 -6.95 17.32
CA PHE A 26 17.54 -6.53 17.57
C PHE A 26 16.74 -7.61 18.32
N ASP A 27 16.96 -8.89 18.06
CA ASP A 27 16.20 -9.98 18.69
C ASP A 27 16.43 -10.07 20.20
N SER A 28 17.61 -9.63 20.66
CA SER A 28 18.00 -9.63 22.07
C SER A 28 17.50 -8.43 22.88
N LEU A 29 16.86 -7.46 22.23
CA LEU A 29 16.33 -6.24 22.89
C LEU A 29 15.07 -6.56 23.69
N THR A 30 14.84 -5.77 24.77
CA THR A 30 13.56 -5.78 25.49
C THR A 30 12.43 -5.24 24.61
N ALA A 31 11.18 -5.48 24.98
CA ALA A 31 10.02 -4.99 24.25
C ALA A 31 10.01 -3.46 24.13
N GLU A 32 10.36 -2.76 25.21
CA GLU A 32 10.47 -1.29 25.26
C GLU A 32 11.57 -0.78 24.32
N ALA A 33 12.74 -1.43 24.32
CA ALA A 33 13.84 -1.05 23.45
C ALA A 33 13.51 -1.30 21.97
N LYS A 34 12.79 -2.39 21.64
CA LYS A 34 12.30 -2.65 20.28
C LYS A 34 11.34 -1.55 19.82
N ALA A 35 10.38 -1.16 20.67
CA ALA A 35 9.44 -0.09 20.35
C ALA A 35 10.13 1.25 20.10
N GLU A 36 11.18 1.59 20.88
CA GLU A 36 11.97 2.81 20.66
C GLU A 36 12.76 2.74 19.33
N VAL A 37 13.33 1.58 18.99
CA VAL A 37 14.02 1.38 17.72
C VAL A 37 13.06 1.52 16.54
N GLU A 38 11.89 0.90 16.61
CA GLU A 38 10.85 0.99 15.58
C GLU A 38 10.40 2.43 15.37
N LYS A 39 10.08 3.14 16.45
CA LYS A 39 9.67 4.54 16.42
C LYS A 39 10.73 5.44 15.78
N LYS A 40 12.01 5.24 16.13
CA LYS A 40 13.10 6.04 15.55
C LYS A 40 13.37 5.70 14.10
N SER A 41 13.28 4.42 13.73
CA SER A 41 13.39 3.98 12.35
C SER A 41 12.28 4.59 11.47
N GLU A 42 11.05 4.56 11.96
CA GLU A 42 9.89 5.17 11.30
C GLU A 42 10.07 6.68 11.13
N ALA A 43 10.54 7.38 12.17
CA ALA A 43 10.77 8.82 12.10
C ALA A 43 11.85 9.19 11.06
N LEU A 44 12.94 8.43 10.97
CA LEU A 44 13.98 8.64 9.95
C LEU A 44 13.45 8.36 8.53
N PHE A 45 12.68 7.28 8.37
CA PHE A 45 12.07 6.94 7.10
C PHE A 45 11.06 8.01 6.65
N ASN A 46 10.18 8.47 7.55
CA ASN A 46 9.22 9.53 7.24
C ASN A 46 9.91 10.83 6.87
N ARG A 47 10.98 11.22 7.56
CA ARG A 47 11.79 12.39 7.19
C ARG A 47 12.34 12.27 5.75
N ARG A 48 12.78 11.09 5.35
CA ARG A 48 13.22 10.80 3.97
C ARG A 48 12.09 10.99 2.98
N LEU A 49 10.90 10.46 3.29
CA LEU A 49 9.73 10.58 2.43
C LEU A 49 9.25 12.03 2.29
N ASP A 50 9.17 12.76 3.39
CA ASP A 50 8.78 14.17 3.42
C ASP A 50 9.73 15.01 2.56
N PHE A 51 11.04 14.77 2.70
CA PHE A 51 12.05 15.48 1.92
C PHE A 51 11.95 15.17 0.42
N ALA A 52 11.77 13.91 0.05
CA ALA A 52 11.60 13.49 -1.33
C ALA A 52 10.29 14.02 -1.94
N GLY A 53 9.18 13.93 -1.22
CA GLY A 53 7.88 14.44 -1.63
C GLY A 53 7.89 15.95 -1.84
N LYS A 54 8.49 16.68 -0.88
CA LYS A 54 8.68 18.14 -0.99
C LYS A 54 9.50 18.51 -2.23
N TYR A 55 10.64 17.85 -2.45
CA TYR A 55 11.48 18.12 -3.61
C TYR A 55 10.72 17.88 -4.92
N ALA A 56 10.00 16.78 -5.03
CA ALA A 56 9.20 16.47 -6.21
C ALA A 56 8.08 17.51 -6.44
N SER A 57 7.39 17.92 -5.39
CA SER A 57 6.34 18.96 -5.43
C SER A 57 6.85 20.34 -5.84
N GLU A 58 8.09 20.68 -5.45
CA GLU A 58 8.73 21.96 -5.81
C GLU A 58 9.36 21.94 -7.20
N ASN A 59 9.48 20.76 -7.83
CA ASN A 59 10.11 20.59 -9.15
C ASN A 59 9.23 19.83 -10.16
N PRO A 60 7.93 20.21 -10.33
CA PRO A 60 6.95 19.44 -11.09
C PRO A 60 7.15 19.52 -12.63
N THR A 61 8.07 20.35 -13.08
CA THR A 61 8.41 20.54 -14.49
C THR A 61 9.86 20.13 -14.82
N LYS A 62 10.52 19.46 -13.89
CA LYS A 62 11.91 19.04 -14.05
C LYS A 62 12.06 17.53 -14.05
N LEU A 63 12.92 17.01 -14.89
CA LEU A 63 13.28 15.58 -14.91
C LEU A 63 13.73 15.10 -13.53
N SER A 64 14.52 15.90 -12.80
CA SER A 64 14.96 15.53 -11.43
C SER A 64 13.78 15.33 -10.46
N GLY A 65 12.77 16.19 -10.52
CA GLY A 65 11.53 16.03 -9.73
C GLY A 65 10.80 14.75 -10.10
N ALA A 66 10.68 14.44 -11.39
CA ALA A 66 10.04 13.23 -11.88
C ALA A 66 10.76 11.95 -11.45
N TYR A 67 12.08 11.91 -11.54
CA TYR A 67 12.87 10.75 -11.10
C TYR A 67 12.79 10.54 -9.59
N VAL A 68 12.85 11.60 -8.79
CA VAL A 68 12.66 11.51 -7.32
C VAL A 68 11.25 11.03 -7.02
N PHE A 69 10.22 11.64 -7.61
CA PHE A 69 8.84 11.21 -7.43
C PHE A 69 8.65 9.73 -7.75
N ARG A 70 9.10 9.28 -8.91
CA ARG A 70 9.00 7.87 -9.31
C ARG A 70 9.64 6.93 -8.29
N SER A 71 10.81 7.31 -7.75
CA SER A 71 11.55 6.45 -6.81
C SER A 71 10.86 6.31 -5.46
N PHE A 72 10.06 7.29 -5.06
CA PHE A 72 9.41 7.33 -3.75
C PHE A 72 7.88 7.22 -3.82
N SER A 73 7.26 7.23 -5.00
CA SER A 73 5.82 7.29 -5.17
C SER A 73 5.04 6.21 -4.42
N SER A 74 5.56 4.98 -4.32
CA SER A 74 4.89 3.89 -3.61
C SER A 74 4.85 4.07 -2.08
N TYR A 75 5.62 4.99 -1.54
CA TYR A 75 5.69 5.29 -0.10
C TYR A 75 5.05 6.63 0.26
N LEU A 76 4.80 7.50 -0.72
CA LEU A 76 4.14 8.78 -0.51
C LEU A 76 2.63 8.57 -0.38
N ASP A 77 2.01 9.38 0.46
CA ASP A 77 0.55 9.42 0.59
C ASP A 77 -0.12 9.71 -0.76
N GLU A 78 -1.27 9.11 -1.00
CA GLU A 78 -2.00 9.25 -2.26
C GLU A 78 -2.32 10.72 -2.57
N ALA A 79 -2.73 11.51 -1.56
CA ALA A 79 -3.02 12.92 -1.72
C ALA A 79 -1.79 13.72 -2.19
N VAL A 80 -0.61 13.41 -1.64
CA VAL A 80 0.67 14.03 -2.05
C VAL A 80 1.00 13.66 -3.49
N GLN A 81 0.81 12.39 -3.88
CA GLN A 81 1.04 11.95 -5.24
C GLN A 81 0.11 12.65 -6.23
N GLN A 82 -1.18 12.75 -5.92
CA GLN A 82 -2.17 13.45 -6.74
C GLN A 82 -1.83 14.93 -6.90
N GLU A 83 -1.40 15.60 -5.83
CA GLU A 83 -0.97 16.99 -5.87
C GLU A 83 0.24 17.20 -6.78
N ILE A 84 1.26 16.33 -6.70
CA ILE A 84 2.45 16.39 -7.55
C ILE A 84 2.06 16.20 -9.02
N ILE A 85 1.26 15.17 -9.33
CA ILE A 85 0.83 14.88 -10.71
C ILE A 85 -0.06 15.98 -11.28
N ALA A 86 -0.88 16.63 -10.47
CA ALA A 86 -1.72 17.78 -10.91
C ALA A 86 -0.87 18.97 -11.34
N LYS A 87 0.29 19.20 -10.72
CA LYS A 87 1.24 20.27 -11.06
C LYS A 87 2.23 19.87 -12.17
N ALA A 88 2.36 18.56 -12.45
CA ALA A 88 3.37 18.04 -13.37
C ALA A 88 3.07 18.38 -14.84
N ASP A 89 4.10 18.82 -15.55
CA ASP A 89 4.03 19.07 -17.00
C ASP A 89 4.23 17.78 -17.83
N SER A 90 4.22 17.93 -19.15
CA SER A 90 4.45 16.82 -20.08
C SER A 90 5.82 16.20 -19.95
N THR A 91 6.86 16.98 -19.65
CA THR A 91 8.24 16.51 -19.48
C THR A 91 8.34 15.59 -18.25
N PHE A 92 7.73 15.99 -17.15
CA PHE A 92 7.65 15.18 -15.94
C PHE A 92 6.88 13.87 -16.21
N LYS A 93 5.70 13.97 -16.82
CA LYS A 93 4.81 12.82 -17.10
C LYS A 93 5.39 11.84 -18.12
N ALA A 94 6.30 12.29 -18.99
CA ALA A 94 6.99 11.44 -19.98
C ALA A 94 8.11 10.56 -19.38
N VAL A 95 8.50 10.75 -18.12
CA VAL A 95 9.51 9.89 -17.48
C VAL A 95 8.95 8.48 -17.31
N PRO A 96 9.65 7.44 -17.83
CA PRO A 96 9.17 6.05 -17.79
C PRO A 96 8.79 5.61 -16.39
N GLY A 97 7.58 5.07 -16.23
CA GLY A 97 7.01 4.60 -14.96
C GLY A 97 6.10 5.62 -14.26
N ILE A 98 6.11 6.89 -14.63
CA ILE A 98 5.13 7.88 -14.14
C ILE A 98 3.73 7.56 -14.66
N ASP A 99 3.60 7.09 -15.90
CA ASP A 99 2.38 6.58 -16.50
C ASP A 99 1.70 5.53 -15.63
N ARG A 100 2.46 4.60 -15.06
CA ARG A 100 1.95 3.56 -14.15
C ARG A 100 1.46 4.15 -12.82
N VAL A 101 2.16 5.15 -12.29
CA VAL A 101 1.72 5.84 -11.07
C VAL A 101 0.40 6.56 -11.32
N ILE A 102 0.26 7.26 -12.46
CA ILE A 102 -0.98 7.95 -12.85
C ILE A 102 -2.13 6.93 -12.98
N ALA A 103 -1.92 5.85 -13.73
CA ALA A 103 -2.93 4.80 -13.92
C ALA A 103 -3.37 4.18 -12.57
N ARG A 104 -2.42 3.95 -11.65
CA ARG A 104 -2.72 3.46 -10.30
C ARG A 104 -3.58 4.46 -9.52
N LEU A 105 -3.24 5.74 -9.54
CA LEU A 105 -4.01 6.79 -8.86
C LEU A 105 -5.44 6.91 -9.41
N GLU A 106 -5.63 6.77 -10.72
CA GLU A 106 -6.94 6.74 -11.34
C GLU A 106 -7.79 5.55 -10.86
N VAL A 107 -7.17 4.36 -10.72
CA VAL A 107 -7.85 3.17 -10.18
C VAL A 107 -8.20 3.35 -8.71
N LEU A 108 -7.27 3.85 -7.88
CA LEU A 108 -7.51 4.13 -6.47
C LEU A 108 -8.65 5.14 -6.27
N GLY A 109 -8.73 6.18 -7.11
CA GLY A 109 -9.84 7.13 -7.08
C GLY A 109 -11.22 6.50 -7.32
N LYS A 110 -11.29 5.40 -8.10
CA LYS A 110 -12.54 4.67 -8.35
C LYS A 110 -13.00 3.82 -7.18
N VAL A 111 -12.09 3.44 -6.28
CA VAL A 111 -12.37 2.60 -5.11
C VAL A 111 -12.21 3.35 -3.79
N ALA A 112 -12.06 4.68 -3.85
CA ALA A 112 -11.94 5.54 -2.68
C ALA A 112 -13.20 5.48 -1.81
N VAL A 113 -13.05 5.84 -0.53
CA VAL A 113 -14.18 5.93 0.41
C VAL A 113 -15.27 6.85 -0.16
N GLY A 114 -16.51 6.38 -0.11
CA GLY A 114 -17.66 7.09 -0.67
C GLY A 114 -17.95 6.78 -2.15
N GLN A 115 -17.07 6.06 -2.85
CA GLN A 115 -17.34 5.60 -4.20
C GLN A 115 -18.22 4.35 -4.19
N LYS A 116 -19.03 4.20 -5.26
CA LYS A 116 -19.75 2.94 -5.48
C LYS A 116 -18.72 1.85 -5.82
N PHE A 117 -18.89 0.68 -5.20
CA PHE A 117 -18.04 -0.47 -5.51
C PHE A 117 -18.10 -0.84 -7.00
N THR A 118 -16.99 -1.34 -7.52
CA THR A 118 -16.93 -1.92 -8.87
C THR A 118 -17.35 -3.37 -8.79
N ASP A 119 -18.42 -3.73 -9.52
CA ASP A 119 -18.87 -5.11 -9.59
C ASP A 119 -17.91 -5.96 -10.42
N PHE A 120 -17.71 -7.21 -10.03
CA PHE A 120 -16.96 -8.20 -10.78
C PHE A 120 -17.57 -9.57 -10.56
N GLU A 121 -17.25 -10.50 -11.46
CA GLU A 121 -17.73 -11.87 -11.45
C GLU A 121 -16.55 -12.84 -11.38
N MET A 122 -16.63 -13.84 -10.49
CA MET A 122 -15.62 -14.89 -10.35
C MET A 122 -16.29 -16.22 -10.05
N ALA A 123 -15.62 -17.31 -10.46
CA ALA A 123 -16.05 -18.66 -10.12
C ALA A 123 -15.70 -18.98 -8.66
N ASP A 124 -16.59 -19.72 -7.98
CA ASP A 124 -16.27 -20.41 -6.74
C ASP A 124 -15.45 -21.69 -7.00
N MET A 125 -15.15 -22.44 -5.96
CA MET A 125 -14.36 -23.66 -6.04
C MET A 125 -15.10 -24.81 -6.78
N GLU A 126 -16.40 -24.74 -6.83
CA GLU A 126 -17.28 -25.68 -7.53
C GLU A 126 -17.49 -25.27 -9.00
N GLY A 127 -16.97 -24.10 -9.41
CA GLY A 127 -17.09 -23.55 -10.77
C GLY A 127 -18.36 -22.72 -11.00
N ASN A 128 -19.17 -22.43 -9.95
CA ASN A 128 -20.32 -21.55 -10.07
C ASN A 128 -19.88 -20.10 -10.12
N MET A 129 -20.49 -19.32 -11.02
CA MET A 129 -20.18 -17.90 -11.16
C MET A 129 -20.94 -17.06 -10.11
N HIS A 130 -20.22 -16.19 -9.41
CA HIS A 130 -20.77 -15.27 -8.43
C HIS A 130 -20.38 -13.83 -8.75
N LYS A 131 -21.29 -12.90 -8.50
CA LYS A 131 -21.04 -11.46 -8.60
C LYS A 131 -20.90 -10.83 -7.23
N LEU A 132 -20.01 -9.86 -7.10
CA LEU A 132 -19.89 -9.12 -5.86
C LEU A 132 -21.22 -8.44 -5.46
N SER A 133 -22.01 -8.00 -6.42
CA SER A 133 -23.35 -7.43 -6.22
C SER A 133 -24.37 -8.37 -5.56
N GLU A 134 -24.12 -9.67 -5.52
CA GLU A 134 -24.96 -10.63 -4.79
C GLU A 134 -24.81 -10.47 -3.25
N TYR A 135 -23.69 -9.93 -2.81
CA TYR A 135 -23.35 -9.75 -1.40
C TYR A 135 -23.45 -8.30 -0.95
N VAL A 136 -23.04 -7.35 -1.80
CA VAL A 136 -23.02 -5.92 -1.49
C VAL A 136 -24.37 -5.26 -1.77
N GLY A 137 -24.77 -4.31 -0.92
CA GLY A 137 -26.02 -3.58 -1.10
C GLY A 137 -27.26 -4.28 -0.54
N GLN A 138 -27.11 -5.42 0.13
CA GLN A 138 -28.20 -6.20 0.76
C GLN A 138 -28.46 -5.79 2.21
N GLY A 139 -28.14 -4.56 2.59
CA GLY A 139 -28.27 -4.08 3.96
C GLY A 139 -27.21 -4.63 4.92
N LYS A 140 -26.16 -5.27 4.40
CA LYS A 140 -25.05 -5.80 5.16
C LYS A 140 -23.80 -4.92 5.01
N ILE A 141 -22.92 -4.98 6.02
CA ILE A 141 -21.53 -4.55 5.88
C ILE A 141 -20.75 -5.73 5.30
N VAL A 142 -20.09 -5.53 4.16
CA VAL A 142 -19.31 -6.57 3.48
C VAL A 142 -17.84 -6.22 3.51
N LEU A 143 -17.03 -7.11 4.06
CA LEU A 143 -15.57 -7.06 3.99
C LEU A 143 -15.13 -7.89 2.79
N ILE A 144 -14.37 -7.29 1.88
CA ILE A 144 -13.74 -7.99 0.76
C ILE A 144 -12.28 -8.24 1.14
N ASP A 145 -11.90 -9.53 1.24
CA ASP A 145 -10.55 -9.96 1.58
C ASP A 145 -9.85 -10.53 0.33
N PHE A 146 -8.84 -9.81 -0.18
CA PHE A 146 -7.99 -10.29 -1.26
C PHE A 146 -6.81 -11.04 -0.67
N TRP A 147 -6.77 -12.34 -0.82
CA TRP A 147 -5.78 -13.20 -0.21
C TRP A 147 -5.19 -14.22 -1.18
N ALA A 148 -4.15 -14.95 -0.75
CA ALA A 148 -3.59 -16.08 -1.49
C ALA A 148 -3.00 -17.13 -0.54
N SER A 149 -2.96 -18.39 -0.97
CA SER A 149 -2.36 -19.50 -0.20
C SER A 149 -0.87 -19.32 0.06
N TRP A 150 -0.18 -18.66 -0.86
CA TRP A 150 1.25 -18.33 -0.78
C TRP A 150 1.56 -17.02 -0.04
N CYS A 151 0.56 -16.35 0.53
CA CYS A 151 0.70 -15.09 1.28
C CYS A 151 0.72 -15.38 2.80
N PRO A 152 1.88 -15.46 3.46
CA PRO A 152 1.96 -15.78 4.89
C PRO A 152 1.22 -14.79 5.80
N PRO A 153 1.31 -13.44 5.60
CA PRO A 153 0.54 -12.51 6.42
C PRO A 153 -0.96 -12.70 6.26
N CYS A 154 -1.49 -12.93 5.02
CA CYS A 154 -2.91 -13.18 4.80
C CYS A 154 -3.39 -14.40 5.60
N ARG A 155 -2.62 -15.49 5.55
CA ARG A 155 -2.94 -16.72 6.30
C ARG A 155 -2.91 -16.51 7.81
N LYS A 156 -2.04 -15.62 8.30
CA LYS A 156 -1.94 -15.27 9.73
C LYS A 156 -3.16 -14.50 10.21
N GLU A 157 -3.82 -13.73 9.35
CA GLU A 157 -5.02 -12.96 9.66
C GLU A 157 -6.30 -13.80 9.64
N MET A 158 -6.35 -14.91 8.90
CA MET A 158 -7.54 -15.74 8.75
C MET A 158 -8.22 -16.14 10.07
N PRO A 159 -7.53 -16.56 11.13
CA PRO A 159 -8.18 -16.89 12.40
C PRO A 159 -8.98 -15.71 12.97
N ALA A 160 -8.45 -14.49 12.86
CA ALA A 160 -9.13 -13.28 13.33
C ALA A 160 -10.38 -12.97 12.47
N LEU A 161 -10.29 -13.16 11.14
CA LEU A 161 -11.45 -13.01 10.24
C LEU A 161 -12.55 -14.02 10.56
N VAL A 162 -12.20 -15.27 10.84
CA VAL A 162 -13.15 -16.31 11.26
C VAL A 162 -13.88 -15.94 12.57
N GLU A 163 -13.16 -15.44 13.56
CA GLU A 163 -13.77 -14.99 14.82
C GLU A 163 -14.66 -13.75 14.60
N LEU A 164 -14.23 -12.82 13.75
CA LEU A 164 -15.03 -11.66 13.38
C LEU A 164 -16.34 -12.08 12.71
N TYR A 165 -16.28 -13.01 11.76
CA TYR A 165 -17.43 -13.56 11.07
C TYR A 165 -18.41 -14.24 12.03
N LYS A 166 -17.93 -15.14 12.89
CA LYS A 166 -18.77 -15.80 13.92
C LYS A 166 -19.50 -14.79 14.81
N LYS A 167 -18.82 -13.69 15.17
CA LYS A 167 -19.36 -12.68 16.09
C LYS A 167 -20.41 -11.77 15.44
N TYR A 168 -20.26 -11.46 14.13
CA TYR A 168 -21.03 -10.40 13.50
C TYR A 168 -21.89 -10.84 12.32
N ASN A 169 -21.74 -12.04 11.77
CA ASN A 169 -22.53 -12.51 10.61
C ASN A 169 -24.05 -12.36 10.84
N LYS A 170 -24.54 -12.83 11.99
CA LYS A 170 -25.97 -12.72 12.35
C LYS A 170 -26.45 -11.28 12.61
N LYS A 171 -25.52 -10.30 12.61
CA LYS A 171 -25.78 -8.88 12.82
C LYS A 171 -25.65 -8.06 11.54
N GLY A 172 -25.66 -8.71 10.38
CA GLY A 172 -25.56 -8.04 9.09
C GLY A 172 -24.13 -7.78 8.63
N PHE A 173 -23.19 -8.65 8.99
CA PHE A 173 -21.81 -8.62 8.49
C PHE A 173 -21.55 -9.84 7.61
N GLU A 174 -20.82 -9.61 6.50
CA GLU A 174 -20.44 -10.68 5.56
C GLU A 174 -18.96 -10.54 5.20
N ILE A 175 -18.30 -11.65 4.86
CA ILE A 175 -16.93 -11.65 4.33
C ILE A 175 -16.94 -12.35 2.97
N VAL A 176 -16.38 -11.71 1.96
CA VAL A 176 -16.15 -12.27 0.63
C VAL A 176 -14.64 -12.41 0.43
N GLY A 177 -14.14 -13.63 0.52
CA GLY A 177 -12.75 -13.95 0.22
C GLY A 177 -12.53 -14.07 -1.30
N VAL A 178 -11.57 -13.32 -1.81
CA VAL A 178 -11.18 -13.34 -3.24
C VAL A 178 -9.76 -13.87 -3.32
N SER A 179 -9.60 -15.11 -3.80
CA SER A 179 -8.28 -15.71 -3.96
C SER A 179 -7.57 -15.18 -5.19
N LEU A 180 -6.28 -14.86 -5.02
CA LEU A 180 -5.35 -14.54 -6.10
C LEU A 180 -4.54 -15.77 -6.55
N ASP A 181 -4.88 -16.94 -6.04
CA ASP A 181 -4.26 -18.20 -6.45
C ASP A 181 -4.63 -18.52 -7.91
N LYS A 182 -3.72 -19.21 -8.60
CA LYS A 182 -4.00 -19.77 -9.90
C LYS A 182 -4.77 -21.08 -9.73
N ASP A 183 -5.59 -21.45 -10.70
CA ASP A 183 -6.47 -22.64 -10.67
C ASP A 183 -5.78 -23.92 -10.15
N LYS A 184 -4.49 -24.10 -10.48
CA LYS A 184 -3.69 -25.24 -9.98
C LYS A 184 -3.46 -25.26 -8.47
N ASP A 185 -3.56 -24.11 -7.81
CA ASP A 185 -3.30 -23.94 -6.38
C ASP A 185 -4.61 -23.85 -5.56
N ALA A 186 -5.77 -23.92 -6.24
CA ALA A 186 -7.10 -23.82 -5.63
C ALA A 186 -7.40 -24.92 -4.58
N SER A 187 -6.66 -26.04 -4.60
CA SER A 187 -6.80 -27.14 -3.62
C SER A 187 -6.51 -26.74 -2.17
N PHE A 188 -5.87 -25.60 -1.93
CA PHE A 188 -5.57 -25.07 -0.59
C PHE A 188 -6.69 -24.19 0.00
N ILE A 189 -7.78 -23.96 -0.74
CA ILE A 189 -8.90 -23.10 -0.33
C ILE A 189 -9.97 -23.88 0.45
N LYS A 190 -9.77 -25.16 0.73
CA LYS A 190 -10.70 -26.02 1.50
C LYS A 190 -10.59 -25.82 3.00
#